data_818a400d08e242659d63789a6132bb9d
#
_entry.id   818a400d08e242659d63789a6132bb9d
#
_cell.length_a   1.000
_cell.length_b   1.000
_cell.length_c   1.000
_cell.angle_alpha   90.00
_cell.angle_beta   90.00
_cell.angle_gamma   90.00
#
_symmetry.space_group_name_H-M   'P 1'
#
loop_
_entity.id
_entity.type
_entity.pdbx_description
1 polymer ?
#
loop_
_entity_poly.entity_id
_entity_poly.type
_entity_poly.pdbx_seq_one_letter_code
_entity_poly.pdbx_strand_id
1 'polypeptide(L)'
;MRRCVIIGGAEIRTYDRVRQYFRPDDFFIYCDCGLRHQKALGAEPDLIVGDFDSHEKPETDRETIVLPVKKDDTDTVFAAKEAMRRGFDEFLLVGVSGGRLDHTLVNVYLLVMLREQGKQALLVDDYSEMELVGAEKVEIPERFPFYSLVNITGTARGITETGCKFPLDNGEIHCGYQYGTSNEVLPGQTAVVSVKEGLLLLIKDFPEV
;
A
#
# COMPACT_ATOMS: atom_id res chain seq x y z
N MET A 1 -16.37 -2.28 7.99
CA MET A 1 -15.86 -2.34 6.59
C MET A 1 -15.25 -3.71 6.37
N ARG A 2 -15.42 -4.29 5.19
CA ARG A 2 -14.78 -5.57 4.85
C ARG A 2 -13.43 -5.29 4.24
N ARG A 3 -12.39 -5.97 4.75
CA ARG A 3 -11.03 -5.76 4.26
C ARG A 3 -10.54 -6.92 3.41
N CYS A 4 -9.83 -6.58 2.32
CA CYS A 4 -9.12 -7.51 1.46
C CYS A 4 -7.62 -7.29 1.60
N VAL A 5 -6.86 -8.37 1.76
CA VAL A 5 -5.39 -8.39 1.72
C VAL A 5 -4.97 -8.96 0.37
N ILE A 6 -4.24 -8.18 -0.42
CA ILE A 6 -3.72 -8.61 -1.73
C ILE A 6 -2.23 -8.85 -1.58
N ILE A 7 -1.81 -10.07 -1.90
CA ILE A 7 -0.43 -10.53 -1.75
C ILE A 7 0.18 -10.74 -3.14
N GLY A 8 1.13 -9.88 -3.48
CA GLY A 8 1.92 -9.97 -4.69
C GLY A 8 3.20 -10.78 -4.51
N GLY A 9 3.96 -10.88 -5.59
CA GLY A 9 5.15 -11.71 -5.66
C GLY A 9 6.48 -11.00 -5.39
N ALA A 10 6.52 -9.75 -4.92
CA ALA A 10 7.77 -9.10 -4.53
C ALA A 10 8.36 -9.74 -3.25
N GLU A 11 9.67 -9.65 -3.07
CA GLU A 11 10.35 -10.24 -1.92
C GLU A 11 9.80 -9.66 -0.61
N ILE A 12 9.59 -10.52 0.38
CA ILE A 12 9.29 -10.17 1.77
C ILE A 12 10.35 -10.82 2.64
N ARG A 13 11.04 -10.04 3.44
CA ARG A 13 12.10 -10.49 4.37
C ARG A 13 11.62 -10.49 5.82
N THR A 14 10.73 -9.55 6.17
CA THR A 14 10.23 -9.34 7.53
C THR A 14 8.77 -9.78 7.68
N TYR A 15 8.50 -11.08 7.51
CA TYR A 15 7.14 -11.64 7.61
C TYR A 15 6.44 -11.32 8.93
N ASP A 16 7.18 -11.28 10.05
CA ASP A 16 6.60 -10.96 11.36
C ASP A 16 6.04 -9.54 11.41
N ARG A 17 6.70 -8.58 10.74
CA ARG A 17 6.21 -7.22 10.62
C ARG A 17 4.92 -7.17 9.81
N VAL A 18 4.90 -7.81 8.67
CA VAL A 18 3.72 -7.85 7.78
C VAL A 18 2.52 -8.50 8.49
N ARG A 19 2.74 -9.62 9.19
CA ARG A 19 1.67 -10.32 9.91
C ARG A 19 0.98 -9.50 10.99
N GLN A 20 1.66 -8.49 11.57
CA GLN A 20 1.06 -7.59 12.55
C GLN A 20 -0.09 -6.75 11.98
N TYR A 21 -0.15 -6.61 10.67
CA TYR A 21 -1.23 -5.90 9.98
C TYR A 21 -2.44 -6.77 9.67
N PHE A 22 -2.33 -8.10 9.80
CA PHE A 22 -3.44 -9.02 9.50
C PHE A 22 -4.49 -9.02 10.59
N ARG A 23 -5.75 -9.13 10.18
CA ARG A 23 -6.92 -9.25 11.05
C ARG A 23 -7.56 -10.62 10.87
N PRO A 24 -8.24 -11.16 11.89
CA PRO A 24 -8.87 -12.48 11.82
C PRO A 24 -9.93 -12.64 10.73
N ASP A 25 -10.56 -11.54 10.30
CA ASP A 25 -11.63 -11.48 9.30
C ASP A 25 -11.15 -10.99 7.92
N ASP A 26 -9.85 -10.94 7.69
CA ASP A 26 -9.28 -10.59 6.40
C ASP A 26 -9.62 -11.62 5.33
N PHE A 27 -9.89 -11.13 4.12
CA PHE A 27 -10.02 -11.94 2.92
C PHE A 27 -8.72 -11.86 2.11
N PHE A 28 -8.06 -12.99 1.89
CA PHE A 28 -6.74 -13.06 1.28
C PHE A 28 -6.84 -13.39 -0.21
N ILE A 29 -6.33 -12.49 -1.07
CA ILE A 29 -6.12 -12.73 -2.49
C ILE A 29 -4.63 -12.85 -2.75
N TYR A 30 -4.22 -13.99 -3.30
CA TYR A 30 -2.85 -14.23 -3.73
C TYR A 30 -2.74 -14.04 -5.25
N CYS A 31 -1.81 -13.20 -5.67
CA CYS A 31 -1.55 -12.93 -7.08
C CYS A 31 -0.35 -13.77 -7.55
N ASP A 32 -0.58 -14.74 -8.45
CA ASP A 32 0.45 -15.57 -9.10
C ASP A 32 1.64 -15.94 -8.17
N CYS A 33 2.80 -15.34 -8.39
CA CYS A 33 4.01 -15.53 -7.59
C CYS A 33 3.85 -15.22 -6.09
N GLY A 34 2.79 -14.52 -5.68
CA GLY A 34 2.50 -14.25 -4.27
C GLY A 34 2.28 -15.51 -3.45
N LEU A 35 1.85 -16.61 -4.07
CA LEU A 35 1.64 -17.89 -3.40
C LEU A 35 2.89 -18.42 -2.68
N ARG A 36 4.09 -18.06 -3.12
CA ARG A 36 5.35 -18.42 -2.43
C ARG A 36 5.42 -17.91 -0.99
N HIS A 37 4.67 -16.88 -0.65
CA HIS A 37 4.64 -16.30 0.69
C HIS A 37 3.64 -16.96 1.63
N GLN A 38 2.70 -17.78 1.12
CA GLN A 38 1.59 -18.37 1.88
C GLN A 38 2.07 -19.03 3.18
N LYS A 39 3.02 -19.94 3.08
CA LYS A 39 3.53 -20.69 4.25
C LYS A 39 4.15 -19.77 5.31
N ALA A 40 4.94 -18.78 4.88
CA ALA A 40 5.63 -17.88 5.79
C ALA A 40 4.68 -16.84 6.40
N LEU A 41 3.66 -16.41 5.65
CA LEU A 41 2.62 -15.51 6.17
C LEU A 41 1.63 -16.24 7.09
N GLY A 42 1.49 -17.56 6.95
CA GLY A 42 0.52 -18.34 7.73
C GLY A 42 -0.94 -17.98 7.43
N ALA A 43 -1.20 -17.44 6.24
CA ALA A 43 -2.53 -17.02 5.79
C ALA A 43 -2.93 -17.82 4.54
N GLU A 44 -4.06 -18.52 4.64
CA GLU A 44 -4.59 -19.31 3.53
C GLU A 44 -5.28 -18.40 2.50
N PRO A 45 -5.14 -18.70 1.19
CA PRO A 45 -5.87 -17.94 0.17
C PRO A 45 -7.38 -18.21 0.24
N ASP A 46 -8.18 -17.15 0.17
CA ASP A 46 -9.60 -17.23 -0.14
C ASP A 46 -9.83 -17.16 -1.66
N LEU A 47 -8.92 -16.47 -2.37
CA LEU A 47 -8.93 -16.35 -3.82
C LEU A 47 -7.49 -16.34 -4.35
N ILE A 48 -7.28 -17.03 -5.46
CA ILE A 48 -6.01 -17.00 -6.20
C ILE A 48 -6.28 -16.38 -7.57
N VAL A 49 -5.42 -15.44 -7.99
CA VAL A 49 -5.54 -14.72 -9.27
C VAL A 49 -4.20 -14.76 -9.98
N GLY A 50 -4.15 -15.18 -11.24
CA GLY A 50 -2.92 -15.15 -12.03
C GLY A 50 -3.09 -15.73 -13.42
N ASP A 51 -2.12 -15.50 -14.30
CA ASP A 51 -2.06 -16.15 -15.62
C ASP A 51 -1.19 -17.42 -15.60
N PHE A 52 -0.45 -17.62 -14.50
CA PHE A 52 0.40 -18.80 -14.25
C PHE A 52 1.39 -19.08 -15.39
N ASP A 53 1.86 -18.01 -16.06
CA ASP A 53 2.90 -18.11 -17.09
C ASP A 53 4.30 -18.31 -16.48
N SER A 54 4.50 -17.83 -15.26
CA SER A 54 5.77 -17.87 -14.51
C SER A 54 5.80 -18.93 -13.42
N HIS A 55 4.64 -19.49 -13.03
CA HIS A 55 4.48 -20.49 -11.97
C HIS A 55 3.41 -21.51 -12.38
N GLU A 56 3.59 -22.75 -11.98
CA GLU A 56 2.54 -23.76 -12.14
C GLU A 56 1.28 -23.37 -11.37
N LYS A 57 0.12 -23.52 -12.03
CA LYS A 57 -1.16 -23.34 -11.37
C LYS A 57 -1.24 -24.31 -10.19
N PRO A 58 -1.53 -23.86 -8.96
CA PRO A 58 -1.59 -24.74 -7.80
C PRO A 58 -2.74 -25.76 -7.93
N GLU A 59 -2.49 -26.98 -7.54
CA GLU A 59 -3.54 -27.98 -7.30
C GLU A 59 -4.20 -27.67 -5.95
N THR A 60 -5.37 -27.07 -5.99
CA THR A 60 -6.08 -26.62 -4.77
C THR A 60 -7.59 -26.57 -5.01
N ASP A 61 -8.36 -26.76 -3.94
CA ASP A 61 -9.81 -26.58 -3.92
C ASP A 61 -10.21 -25.09 -3.73
N ARG A 62 -9.22 -24.19 -3.60
CA ARG A 62 -9.46 -22.76 -3.43
C ARG A 62 -9.95 -22.12 -4.73
N GLU A 63 -10.84 -21.15 -4.61
CA GLU A 63 -11.28 -20.38 -5.76
C GLU A 63 -10.09 -19.79 -6.51
N THR A 64 -10.01 -20.04 -7.82
CA THR A 64 -8.90 -19.58 -8.65
C THR A 64 -9.43 -18.95 -9.93
N ILE A 65 -9.05 -17.69 -10.16
CA ILE A 65 -9.31 -16.97 -11.41
C ILE A 65 -8.06 -17.02 -12.27
N VAL A 66 -8.15 -17.74 -13.39
CA VAL A 66 -7.08 -17.80 -14.39
C VAL A 66 -7.27 -16.67 -15.40
N LEU A 67 -6.29 -15.80 -15.47
CA LEU A 67 -6.30 -14.65 -16.37
C LEU A 67 -5.66 -14.98 -17.72
N PRO A 68 -6.06 -14.33 -18.80
CA PRO A 68 -5.35 -14.44 -20.06
C PRO A 68 -3.96 -13.78 -19.93
N VAL A 69 -2.93 -14.36 -20.59
CA VAL A 69 -1.57 -13.79 -20.60
C VAL A 69 -1.57 -12.39 -21.26
N LYS A 70 -2.37 -12.20 -22.31
CA LYS A 70 -2.58 -10.88 -22.92
C LYS A 70 -3.74 -10.16 -22.22
N LYS A 71 -3.43 -9.27 -21.31
CA LYS A 71 -4.37 -8.47 -20.52
C LYS A 71 -3.80 -7.07 -20.30
N ASP A 72 -4.67 -6.10 -20.07
CA ASP A 72 -4.27 -4.71 -19.82
C ASP A 72 -3.87 -4.50 -18.35
N ASP A 73 -4.53 -5.21 -17.43
CA ASP A 73 -4.29 -5.08 -15.98
C ASP A 73 -3.15 -6.02 -15.52
N THR A 74 -2.36 -5.57 -14.56
CA THR A 74 -1.52 -6.49 -13.76
C THR A 74 -2.40 -7.35 -12.86
N ASP A 75 -1.88 -8.48 -12.37
CA ASP A 75 -2.65 -9.37 -11.46
C ASP A 75 -3.11 -8.64 -10.20
N THR A 76 -2.27 -7.75 -9.65
CA THR A 76 -2.59 -6.95 -8.48
C THR A 76 -3.74 -5.97 -8.75
N VAL A 77 -3.72 -5.29 -9.90
CA VAL A 77 -4.80 -4.37 -10.32
C VAL A 77 -6.09 -5.15 -10.54
N PHE A 78 -6.03 -6.30 -11.22
CA PHE A 78 -7.19 -7.16 -11.41
C PHE A 78 -7.75 -7.64 -10.07
N ALA A 79 -6.91 -8.11 -9.16
CA ALA A 79 -7.31 -8.56 -7.82
C ALA A 79 -8.03 -7.45 -7.04
N ALA A 80 -7.52 -6.20 -7.12
CA ALA A 80 -8.17 -5.06 -6.49
C ALA A 80 -9.56 -4.75 -7.09
N LYS A 81 -9.69 -4.78 -8.43
CA LYS A 81 -10.97 -4.61 -9.12
C LYS A 81 -11.98 -5.71 -8.74
N GLU A 82 -11.54 -6.95 -8.68
CA GLU A 82 -12.37 -8.09 -8.28
C GLU A 82 -12.81 -7.98 -6.81
N ALA A 83 -11.90 -7.58 -5.91
CA ALA A 83 -12.24 -7.34 -4.52
C ALA A 83 -13.27 -6.19 -4.37
N MET A 84 -13.12 -5.08 -5.11
CA MET A 84 -14.14 -4.02 -5.15
C MET A 84 -15.49 -4.55 -5.63
N ARG A 85 -15.52 -5.38 -6.68
CA ARG A 85 -16.74 -6.01 -7.20
C ARG A 85 -17.42 -6.90 -6.15
N ARG A 86 -16.63 -7.53 -5.27
CA ARG A 86 -17.11 -8.35 -4.14
C ARG A 86 -17.54 -7.52 -2.92
N GLY A 87 -17.43 -6.19 -3.00
CA GLY A 87 -17.89 -5.26 -1.96
C GLY A 87 -16.88 -5.07 -0.82
N PHE A 88 -15.59 -5.19 -1.09
CA PHE A 88 -14.55 -4.77 -0.15
C PHE A 88 -14.32 -3.26 -0.25
N ASP A 89 -14.03 -2.64 0.92
CA ASP A 89 -13.87 -1.19 1.05
C ASP A 89 -12.50 -0.79 1.60
N GLU A 90 -11.80 -1.73 2.21
CA GLU A 90 -10.48 -1.54 2.80
C GLU A 90 -9.51 -2.54 2.17
N PHE A 91 -8.30 -2.08 1.85
CA PHE A 91 -7.28 -2.87 1.16
C PHE A 91 -5.95 -2.81 1.88
N LEU A 92 -5.31 -3.96 2.07
CA LEU A 92 -3.94 -4.08 2.47
C LEU A 92 -3.16 -4.72 1.32
N LEU A 93 -2.13 -4.04 0.83
CA LEU A 93 -1.27 -4.50 -0.26
C LEU A 93 0.07 -4.95 0.33
N VAL A 94 0.47 -6.18 0.07
CA VAL A 94 1.67 -6.81 0.64
C VAL A 94 2.45 -7.52 -0.46
N GLY A 95 3.78 -7.46 -0.41
CA GLY A 95 4.62 -8.11 -1.43
C GLY A 95 4.40 -7.53 -2.84
N VAL A 96 4.10 -6.23 -2.93
CA VAL A 96 3.78 -5.54 -4.18
C VAL A 96 4.79 -4.44 -4.52
N SER A 97 5.78 -4.22 -3.66
CA SER A 97 6.88 -3.25 -3.85
C SER A 97 8.24 -3.95 -3.80
N GLY A 98 9.24 -3.38 -4.48
CA GLY A 98 10.59 -3.93 -4.56
C GLY A 98 10.83 -4.78 -5.81
N GLY A 99 12.09 -5.09 -6.10
CA GLY A 99 12.52 -5.83 -7.28
C GLY A 99 12.28 -5.07 -8.58
N ARG A 100 11.11 -5.24 -9.19
CA ARG A 100 10.73 -4.54 -10.42
C ARG A 100 10.12 -3.18 -10.12
N LEU A 101 10.86 -2.12 -10.49
CA LEU A 101 10.43 -0.73 -10.26
C LEU A 101 9.12 -0.38 -10.98
N ASP A 102 8.92 -0.87 -12.21
CA ASP A 102 7.70 -0.66 -12.99
C ASP A 102 6.46 -1.20 -12.26
N HIS A 103 6.53 -2.41 -11.70
CA HIS A 103 5.45 -2.99 -10.90
C HIS A 103 5.25 -2.21 -9.59
N THR A 104 6.33 -1.82 -8.92
CA THR A 104 6.27 -1.00 -7.70
C THR A 104 5.52 0.30 -7.97
N LEU A 105 5.86 1.03 -9.04
CA LEU A 105 5.19 2.28 -9.40
C LEU A 105 3.71 2.07 -9.72
N VAL A 106 3.37 1.03 -10.50
CA VAL A 106 1.96 0.71 -10.79
C VAL A 106 1.19 0.40 -9.52
N ASN A 107 1.78 -0.32 -8.55
CA ASN A 107 1.12 -0.63 -7.28
C ASN A 107 1.00 0.60 -6.36
N VAL A 108 1.92 1.56 -6.44
CA VAL A 108 1.74 2.87 -5.79
C VAL A 108 0.56 3.64 -6.41
N TYR A 109 0.44 3.64 -7.74
CA TYR A 109 -0.72 4.26 -8.42
C TYR A 109 -2.02 3.48 -8.20
N LEU A 110 -1.97 2.20 -7.84
CA LEU A 110 -3.15 1.45 -7.40
C LEU A 110 -3.78 2.07 -6.14
N LEU A 111 -2.98 2.65 -5.23
CA LEU A 111 -3.50 3.42 -4.10
C LEU A 111 -4.35 4.62 -4.57
N VAL A 112 -3.91 5.30 -5.63
CA VAL A 112 -4.68 6.43 -6.23
C VAL A 112 -5.99 5.92 -6.80
N MET A 113 -5.96 4.86 -7.60
CA MET A 113 -7.17 4.26 -8.17
C MET A 113 -8.18 3.86 -7.08
N LEU A 114 -7.72 3.21 -6.02
CA LEU A 114 -8.58 2.81 -4.90
C LEU A 114 -9.18 4.04 -4.19
N ARG A 115 -8.39 5.07 -3.96
CA ARG A 115 -8.83 6.33 -3.35
C ARG A 115 -9.90 7.03 -4.19
N GLU A 116 -9.75 7.10 -5.51
CA GLU A 116 -10.73 7.66 -6.44
C GLU A 116 -12.06 6.91 -6.43
N GLN A 117 -12.03 5.61 -6.09
CA GLN A 117 -13.23 4.79 -5.89
C GLN A 117 -13.77 4.85 -4.45
N GLY A 118 -13.28 5.79 -3.62
CA GLY A 118 -13.71 5.96 -2.23
C GLY A 118 -13.27 4.84 -1.30
N LYS A 119 -12.22 4.09 -1.67
CA LYS A 119 -11.68 2.97 -0.88
C LYS A 119 -10.50 3.43 -0.03
N GLN A 120 -10.28 2.73 1.09
CA GLN A 120 -9.09 2.89 1.92
C GLN A 120 -8.05 1.86 1.53
N ALA A 121 -6.79 2.27 1.43
CA ALA A 121 -5.72 1.36 1.06
C ALA A 121 -4.42 1.69 1.80
N LEU A 122 -3.76 0.64 2.26
CA LEU A 122 -2.43 0.68 2.87
C LEU A 122 -1.53 -0.31 2.12
N LEU A 123 -0.35 0.13 1.72
CA LEU A 123 0.70 -0.72 1.20
C LEU A 123 1.76 -0.88 2.28
N VAL A 124 2.15 -2.12 2.57
CA VAL A 124 3.16 -2.43 3.58
C VAL A 124 4.25 -3.30 2.97
N ASP A 125 5.48 -2.89 3.14
CA ASP A 125 6.66 -3.67 2.76
C ASP A 125 7.65 -3.85 3.94
N ASP A 126 8.86 -4.29 3.64
CA ASP A 126 9.89 -4.51 4.66
C ASP A 126 10.39 -3.22 5.33
N TYR A 127 10.23 -2.08 4.66
CA TYR A 127 10.86 -0.82 5.03
C TYR A 127 9.87 0.23 5.50
N SER A 128 8.64 0.17 4.99
CA SER A 128 7.67 1.25 5.18
C SER A 128 6.21 0.79 5.09
N GLU A 129 5.33 1.66 5.56
CA GLU A 129 3.93 1.66 5.20
C GLU A 129 3.59 2.92 4.40
N MET A 130 2.73 2.78 3.41
CA MET A 130 2.38 3.84 2.46
C MET A 130 0.87 3.96 2.32
N GLU A 131 0.38 5.18 2.41
CA GLU A 131 -1.03 5.52 2.20
C GLU A 131 -1.20 6.90 1.56
N LEU A 132 -2.39 7.19 1.07
CA LEU A 132 -2.69 8.53 0.55
C LEU A 132 -3.32 9.41 1.62
N VAL A 133 -2.80 10.63 1.74
CA VAL A 133 -3.32 11.69 2.59
C VAL A 133 -4.02 12.75 1.75
N GLY A 134 -5.22 13.13 2.14
CA GLY A 134 -6.02 14.20 1.56
C GLY A 134 -6.52 15.15 2.64
N ALA A 135 -7.80 15.50 2.60
CA ALA A 135 -8.40 16.47 3.53
C ALA A 135 -8.52 15.98 4.98
N GLU A 136 -8.52 14.66 5.18
CA GLU A 136 -8.47 14.06 6.52
C GLU A 136 -7.09 14.25 7.17
N LYS A 137 -7.08 14.38 8.51
CA LYS A 137 -5.84 14.40 9.26
C LYS A 137 -5.32 12.98 9.46
N VAL A 138 -4.02 12.79 9.22
CA VAL A 138 -3.32 11.53 9.48
C VAL A 138 -2.31 11.75 10.59
N GLU A 139 -2.34 10.86 11.58
CA GLU A 139 -1.41 10.83 12.70
C GLU A 139 -0.24 9.89 12.43
N ILE A 140 0.97 10.35 12.70
CA ILE A 140 2.21 9.59 12.53
C ILE A 140 2.84 9.43 13.91
N PRO A 141 2.75 8.25 14.52
CA PRO A 141 3.32 8.01 15.84
C PRO A 141 4.85 7.94 15.78
N GLU A 142 5.50 8.24 16.90
CA GLU A 142 6.96 8.25 17.07
C GLU A 142 7.67 6.92 16.71
N ARG A 143 6.93 5.81 16.63
CA ARG A 143 7.48 4.52 16.18
C ARG A 143 8.04 4.55 14.76
N PHE A 144 7.68 5.55 13.96
CA PHE A 144 8.24 5.81 12.63
C PHE A 144 9.29 6.90 12.74
N PRO A 145 10.60 6.56 12.66
CA PRO A 145 11.66 7.54 12.82
C PRO A 145 11.64 8.60 11.72
N PHE A 146 11.23 8.23 10.52
CA PHE A 146 11.11 9.12 9.38
C PHE A 146 9.76 8.93 8.69
N TYR A 147 9.31 10.01 8.06
CA TYR A 147 8.22 9.95 7.09
C TYR A 147 8.45 10.93 5.95
N SER A 148 7.80 10.65 4.83
CA SER A 148 7.92 11.47 3.62
C SER A 148 6.55 11.74 3.03
N LEU A 149 6.36 12.97 2.51
CA LEU A 149 5.22 13.37 1.71
C LEU A 149 5.68 13.56 0.27
N VAL A 150 5.15 12.74 -0.63
CA VAL A 150 5.50 12.77 -2.05
C VAL A 150 4.24 13.05 -2.88
N ASN A 151 4.29 14.05 -3.74
CA ASN A 151 3.18 14.32 -4.66
C ASN A 151 3.32 13.46 -5.91
N ILE A 152 2.32 12.62 -6.17
CA ILE A 152 2.23 11.74 -7.33
C ILE A 152 1.00 12.03 -8.21
N THR A 153 0.17 13.02 -7.84
CA THR A 153 -1.12 13.30 -8.49
C THR A 153 -1.25 14.72 -9.06
N GLY A 154 -0.13 15.47 -9.14
CA GLY A 154 -0.11 16.83 -9.72
C GLY A 154 0.34 17.89 -8.73
N THR A 155 -0.56 18.52 -8.00
CA THR A 155 -0.26 19.54 -6.99
C THR A 155 -1.13 19.36 -5.76
N ALA A 156 -0.51 19.43 -4.58
CA ALA A 156 -1.20 19.46 -3.30
C ALA A 156 -0.98 20.82 -2.62
N ARG A 157 -2.03 21.41 -2.07
CA ARG A 157 -2.03 22.74 -1.45
C ARG A 157 -2.62 22.72 -0.05
N GLY A 158 -2.21 23.70 0.74
CA GLY A 158 -2.67 23.85 2.11
C GLY A 158 -2.16 22.71 3.01
N ILE A 159 -0.94 22.26 2.73
CA ILE A 159 -0.30 21.21 3.50
C ILE A 159 0.08 21.79 4.86
N THR A 160 -0.34 21.10 5.92
CA THR A 160 0.01 21.46 7.30
C THR A 160 0.62 20.24 7.98
N GLU A 161 1.81 20.42 8.53
CA GLU A 161 2.55 19.42 9.30
C GLU A 161 2.88 19.98 10.67
N THR A 162 2.53 19.25 11.73
CA THR A 162 2.83 19.62 13.13
C THR A 162 3.39 18.43 13.88
N GLY A 163 4.04 18.67 15.04
CA GLY A 163 4.65 17.60 15.83
C GLY A 163 5.89 16.97 15.19
N CYS A 164 6.50 17.66 14.22
CA CYS A 164 7.62 17.20 13.43
C CYS A 164 8.77 18.22 13.40
N LYS A 165 9.94 17.77 12.97
CA LYS A 165 11.16 18.57 12.93
C LYS A 165 11.12 19.70 11.90
N PHE A 166 10.47 19.45 10.77
CA PHE A 166 10.31 20.41 9.67
C PHE A 166 8.84 20.70 9.43
N PRO A 167 8.20 21.55 10.26
CA PRO A 167 6.78 21.81 10.15
C PRO A 167 6.46 22.61 8.88
N LEU A 168 5.27 22.36 8.33
CA LEU A 168 4.69 23.17 7.25
C LEU A 168 3.42 23.84 7.74
N ASP A 169 3.21 25.07 7.30
CA ASP A 169 1.95 25.80 7.46
C ASP A 169 1.49 26.30 6.09
N ASN A 170 0.38 25.75 5.62
CA ASN A 170 -0.24 26.08 4.34
C ASN A 170 0.72 25.91 3.13
N GLY A 171 1.58 24.87 3.17
CA GLY A 171 2.57 24.57 2.12
C GLY A 171 1.96 24.08 0.81
N GLU A 172 2.77 24.03 -0.24
CA GLU A 172 2.42 23.48 -1.55
C GLU A 172 3.53 22.55 -2.03
N ILE A 173 3.19 21.32 -2.44
CA ILE A 173 4.09 20.35 -3.06
C ILE A 173 3.51 19.96 -4.41
N HIS A 174 4.31 20.00 -5.48
CA HIS A 174 3.92 19.54 -6.80
C HIS A 174 4.92 18.52 -7.37
N CYS A 175 4.47 17.73 -8.38
CA CYS A 175 5.28 16.65 -8.95
C CYS A 175 6.67 17.07 -9.43
N GLY A 176 6.83 18.31 -9.89
CA GLY A 176 8.11 18.86 -10.37
C GLY A 176 9.03 19.38 -9.26
N TYR A 177 8.55 19.46 -8.01
CA TYR A 177 9.36 19.95 -6.89
C TYR A 177 8.92 19.30 -5.58
N GLN A 178 9.73 18.33 -5.15
CA GLN A 178 9.47 17.48 -3.98
C GLN A 178 10.42 17.88 -2.84
N TYR A 179 9.88 18.42 -1.76
CA TYR A 179 10.68 18.81 -0.59
C TYR A 179 10.14 18.25 0.74
N GLY A 180 9.10 17.41 0.67
CA GLY A 180 8.47 16.78 1.83
C GLY A 180 9.11 15.45 2.25
N THR A 181 10.38 15.20 1.90
CA THR A 181 11.04 13.93 2.21
C THR A 181 11.81 13.98 3.53
N SER A 182 11.87 12.83 4.23
CA SER A 182 12.69 12.60 5.43
C SER A 182 12.41 13.56 6.57
N ASN A 183 11.13 13.86 6.83
CA ASN A 183 10.72 14.54 8.06
C ASN A 183 10.78 13.58 9.25
N GLU A 184 10.94 14.09 10.45
CA GLU A 184 11.09 13.34 11.68
C GLU A 184 9.99 13.71 12.67
N VAL A 185 9.42 12.72 13.35
CA VAL A 185 8.51 12.96 14.48
C VAL A 185 9.33 13.48 15.67
N LEU A 186 8.88 14.54 16.32
CA LEU A 186 9.57 15.04 17.49
C LEU A 186 9.45 14.08 18.68
N PRO A 187 10.52 13.89 19.48
CA PRO A 187 10.50 12.98 20.63
C PRO A 187 9.31 13.23 21.56
N GLY A 188 8.58 12.17 21.91
CA GLY A 188 7.41 12.22 22.78
C GLY A 188 6.17 12.85 22.13
N GLN A 189 6.16 13.06 20.83
CA GLN A 189 5.04 13.65 20.09
C GLN A 189 4.46 12.67 19.05
N THR A 190 3.37 13.10 18.46
CA THR A 190 2.77 12.49 17.28
C THR A 190 2.76 13.57 16.20
N ALA A 191 3.34 13.29 15.04
CA ALA A 191 3.21 14.21 13.93
C ALA A 191 1.81 14.10 13.31
N VAL A 192 1.28 15.22 12.85
CA VAL A 192 -0.05 15.29 12.20
C VAL A 192 0.11 15.96 10.86
N VAL A 193 -0.41 15.31 9.84
CA VAL A 193 -0.41 15.81 8.45
C VAL A 193 -1.84 15.99 7.97
N SER A 194 -2.09 17.09 7.27
CA SER A 194 -3.34 17.33 6.53
C SER A 194 -3.08 18.12 5.25
N VAL A 195 -3.97 17.96 4.26
CA VAL A 195 -3.90 18.60 2.95
C VAL A 195 -5.26 19.17 2.63
N LYS A 196 -5.35 20.46 2.22
CA LYS A 196 -6.65 21.08 1.87
C LYS A 196 -7.12 20.68 0.47
N GLU A 197 -6.19 20.64 -0.48
CA GLU A 197 -6.47 20.32 -1.89
C GLU A 197 -5.42 19.35 -2.43
N GLY A 198 -5.85 18.36 -3.21
CA GLY A 198 -4.99 17.35 -3.79
C GLY A 198 -4.72 16.19 -2.85
N LEU A 199 -3.80 15.32 -3.24
CA LEU A 199 -3.38 14.13 -2.52
C LEU A 199 -1.86 14.06 -2.42
N LEU A 200 -1.37 13.52 -1.32
CA LEU A 200 0.04 13.17 -1.13
C LEU A 200 0.15 11.68 -0.79
N LEU A 201 1.18 11.04 -1.32
CA LEU A 201 1.63 9.75 -0.82
C LEU A 201 2.41 10.00 0.47
N LEU A 202 1.91 9.49 1.57
CA LEU A 202 2.62 9.42 2.85
C LEU A 202 3.34 8.09 2.93
N ILE A 203 4.65 8.15 3.12
CA ILE A 203 5.54 7.00 3.34
C ILE A 203 6.06 7.13 4.77
N LYS A 204 5.81 6.13 5.61
CA LYS A 204 6.27 6.07 7.01
C LYS A 204 7.30 4.96 7.12
N ASP A 205 8.54 5.31 7.39
CA ASP A 205 9.64 4.35 7.44
C ASP A 205 9.67 3.62 8.78
N PHE A 206 9.86 2.32 8.73
CA PHE A 206 10.10 1.53 9.92
C PHE A 206 11.52 1.79 10.46
N PRO A 207 11.74 1.66 11.76
CA PRO A 207 13.08 1.69 12.29
C PRO A 207 13.91 0.56 11.65
N GLU A 208 15.18 0.87 11.32
CA GLU A 208 16.12 -0.14 10.83
C GLU A 208 16.22 -1.30 11.84
N VAL A 209 16.25 -2.51 11.33
CA VAL A 209 16.40 -3.74 12.11
C VAL A 209 17.86 -4.07 12.27
#